data_77c434c30eae3430a144f26bb7b02b00
#
_entry.id   77c434c30eae3430a144f26bb7b02b00
#
_cell.length_a   1.000
_cell.length_b   1.000
_cell.length_c   1.000
_cell.angle_alpha   90.00
_cell.angle_beta   90.00
_cell.angle_gamma   90.00
#
_symmetry.space_group_name_H-M   'P 1'
#
loop_
_entity.id
_entity.type
_entity.pdbx_description
1 polymer ?
#
loop_
_entity_poly.entity_id
_entity_poly.type
_entity_poly.pdbx_seq_one_letter_code
_entity_poly.pdbx_strand_id
1 'polypeptide(L)'
;DVYKRQGLLYYDGEYHLFYQHNPYERDWGNMHWGHAVSNDLIHWEELPIALYPDEHGTVFSGSAVIDYDNTSGFGKNGIPAMVAIYTADNPEKQVQCIAYSLDKGRTWTKYKGNPVIDSKAKWNSKDTRDPKVFWHKPSGKWVMVLNERDGHSIYNSDNLKDWTFESHITGFWECPELFELPVDGNKDNTKWVMYGASGTYMLGVFCLLYTSDAADEL
;
A
#
# COMPACT_ATOMS: atom_id res chain seq x y z
N ASP A 1 -9.28 6.23 -18.41
CA ASP A 1 -9.81 5.00 -17.82
C ASP A 1 -9.41 4.89 -16.35
N VAL A 2 -10.37 5.17 -15.45
CA VAL A 2 -10.14 5.19 -14.01
C VAL A 2 -10.45 3.79 -13.44
N TYR A 3 -9.78 2.74 -13.90
CA TYR A 3 -10.09 1.38 -13.45
C TYR A 3 -9.30 0.90 -12.24
N LYS A 4 -8.18 1.53 -11.88
CA LYS A 4 -7.44 1.19 -10.67
C LYS A 4 -7.04 2.46 -9.91
N ARG A 5 -7.78 2.77 -8.85
CA ARG A 5 -7.41 3.79 -7.87
C ARG A 5 -6.36 3.19 -6.94
N GLN A 6 -5.20 3.83 -6.84
CA GLN A 6 -4.04 3.30 -6.12
C GLN A 6 -3.96 3.75 -4.66
N GLY A 7 -4.75 4.70 -4.30
CA GLY A 7 -4.81 5.21 -2.95
C GLY A 7 -5.59 6.51 -2.90
N LEU A 8 -6.49 6.59 -1.94
CA LEU A 8 -7.15 7.81 -1.55
C LEU A 8 -6.68 8.11 -0.14
N LEU A 9 -6.07 9.27 0.07
CA LEU A 9 -5.72 9.75 1.39
C LEU A 9 -6.14 11.20 1.58
N TYR A 10 -6.37 11.58 2.82
CA TYR A 10 -6.63 12.96 3.20
C TYR A 10 -5.45 13.49 4.00
N TYR A 11 -4.93 14.63 3.60
CA TYR A 11 -3.85 15.29 4.30
C TYR A 11 -3.93 16.80 4.19
N ASP A 12 -3.93 17.48 5.33
CA ASP A 12 -3.85 18.93 5.49
C ASP A 12 -4.80 19.72 4.54
N GLY A 13 -6.08 19.32 4.54
CA GLY A 13 -7.16 19.97 3.79
C GLY A 13 -7.40 19.45 2.39
N GLU A 14 -6.59 18.52 1.90
CA GLU A 14 -6.70 17.98 0.54
C GLU A 14 -6.92 16.47 0.55
N TYR A 15 -7.81 15.98 -0.32
CA TYR A 15 -7.90 14.59 -0.72
C TYR A 15 -6.94 14.36 -1.88
N HIS A 16 -6.12 13.33 -1.78
CA HIS A 16 -5.17 12.93 -2.82
C HIS A 16 -5.60 11.61 -3.41
N LEU A 17 -5.76 11.58 -4.72
CA LEU A 17 -6.09 10.38 -5.49
C LEU A 17 -4.92 10.05 -6.42
N PHE A 18 -4.36 8.86 -6.22
CA PHE A 18 -3.38 8.29 -7.14
C PHE A 18 -4.06 7.27 -8.04
N TYR A 19 -3.61 7.16 -9.29
CA TYR A 19 -4.21 6.26 -10.27
C TYR A 19 -3.19 5.76 -11.29
N GLN A 20 -3.42 4.59 -11.83
CA GLN A 20 -2.63 4.05 -12.95
C GLN A 20 -2.80 4.95 -14.17
N HIS A 21 -1.70 5.32 -14.78
CA HIS A 21 -1.67 6.25 -15.90
C HIS A 21 -0.65 5.82 -16.94
N ASN A 22 -1.10 5.65 -18.20
CA ASN A 22 -0.24 5.57 -19.36
C ASN A 22 -0.23 6.94 -20.03
N PRO A 23 0.85 7.74 -19.91
CA PRO A 23 0.87 9.12 -20.47
C PRO A 23 1.01 9.17 -22.00
N TYR A 24 1.24 8.02 -22.66
CA TYR A 24 1.56 7.98 -24.08
C TYR A 24 0.40 7.53 -24.94
N GLU A 25 -0.46 6.66 -24.40
CA GLU A 25 -1.56 6.03 -25.16
C GLU A 25 -2.71 5.58 -24.27
N ARG A 26 -3.81 5.11 -24.89
CA ARG A 26 -5.00 4.68 -24.15
C ARG A 26 -4.94 3.22 -23.69
N ASP A 27 -4.06 2.45 -24.31
CA ASP A 27 -3.93 1.03 -23.98
C ASP A 27 -3.15 0.83 -22.68
N TRP A 28 -3.39 -0.29 -22.03
CA TRP A 28 -2.68 -0.66 -20.83
C TRP A 28 -1.20 -0.94 -21.14
N GLY A 29 -0.32 -0.27 -20.45
CA GLY A 29 1.14 -0.37 -20.63
C GLY A 29 1.83 0.87 -20.09
N ASN A 30 3.14 0.88 -20.04
CA ASN A 30 3.95 2.03 -19.62
C ASN A 30 3.44 2.72 -18.35
N MET A 31 3.06 1.93 -17.33
CA MET A 31 2.34 2.42 -16.16
C MET A 31 3.16 3.38 -15.30
N HIS A 32 2.54 4.51 -15.03
CA HIS A 32 2.96 5.57 -14.10
C HIS A 32 1.89 5.74 -13.02
N TRP A 33 2.15 6.51 -11.99
CA TRP A 33 1.11 7.04 -11.13
C TRP A 33 0.77 8.46 -11.53
N GLY A 34 -0.47 8.66 -12.01
CA GLY A 34 -1.10 9.97 -12.06
C GLY A 34 -1.52 10.40 -10.66
N HIS A 35 -1.72 11.70 -10.48
CA HIS A 35 -2.10 12.28 -9.19
C HIS A 35 -3.13 13.38 -9.41
N ALA A 36 -4.19 13.37 -8.62
CA ALA A 36 -5.16 14.44 -8.56
C ALA A 36 -5.48 14.80 -7.11
N VAL A 37 -5.85 16.04 -6.88
CA VAL A 37 -6.26 16.56 -5.57
C VAL A 37 -7.65 17.15 -5.60
N SER A 38 -8.33 17.11 -4.45
CA SER A 38 -9.66 17.69 -4.26
C SER A 38 -9.85 18.15 -2.82
N ASN A 39 -10.65 19.21 -2.64
CA ASN A 39 -11.08 19.66 -1.30
C ASN A 39 -12.44 19.08 -0.91
N ASP A 40 -13.20 18.52 -1.85
CA ASP A 40 -14.60 18.11 -1.66
C ASP A 40 -14.96 16.72 -2.22
N LEU A 41 -13.99 15.99 -2.80
CA LEU A 41 -14.15 14.69 -3.49
C LEU A 41 -15.01 14.74 -4.79
N ILE A 42 -15.45 15.92 -5.21
CA ILE A 42 -16.28 16.13 -6.40
C ILE A 42 -15.46 16.85 -7.49
N HIS A 43 -14.81 17.95 -7.11
CA HIS A 43 -13.98 18.73 -8.02
C HIS A 43 -12.50 18.35 -7.85
N TRP A 44 -11.92 17.83 -8.91
CA TRP A 44 -10.53 17.33 -8.90
C TRP A 44 -9.64 18.18 -9.79
N GLU A 45 -8.48 18.50 -9.29
CA GLU A 45 -7.39 19.14 -10.01
C GLU A 45 -6.30 18.10 -10.28
N GLU A 46 -5.93 17.93 -11.55
CA GLU A 46 -4.84 17.02 -11.93
C GLU A 46 -3.50 17.69 -11.68
N LEU A 47 -2.62 16.96 -11.01
CA LEU A 47 -1.24 17.36 -10.74
C LEU A 47 -0.28 16.67 -11.74
N PRO A 48 0.99 17.10 -11.80
CA PRO A 48 2.02 16.36 -12.53
C PRO A 48 2.10 14.89 -12.09
N ILE A 49 2.55 14.02 -12.99
CA ILE A 49 2.75 12.59 -12.71
C ILE A 49 3.59 12.44 -11.43
N ALA A 50 3.07 11.68 -10.47
CA ALA A 50 3.72 11.46 -9.18
C ALA A 50 4.92 10.52 -9.31
N LEU A 51 4.74 9.37 -9.97
CA LEU A 51 5.77 8.35 -10.09
C LEU A 51 5.97 7.91 -11.54
N TYR A 52 7.22 7.91 -11.95
CA TYR A 52 7.69 7.45 -13.25
C TYR A 52 8.35 6.06 -13.13
N PRO A 53 8.35 5.24 -14.19
CA PRO A 53 9.19 4.05 -14.28
C PRO A 53 10.68 4.35 -14.02
N ASP A 54 11.42 3.33 -13.55
CA ASP A 54 12.86 3.39 -13.36
C ASP A 54 13.50 2.01 -13.64
N GLU A 55 14.72 1.79 -13.13
CA GLU A 55 15.44 0.54 -13.26
C GLU A 55 14.73 -0.69 -12.64
N HIS A 56 13.78 -0.47 -11.72
CA HIS A 56 12.97 -1.54 -11.12
C HIS A 56 11.77 -1.93 -11.98
N GLY A 57 11.34 -1.07 -12.90
CA GLY A 57 10.25 -1.36 -13.84
C GLY A 57 9.17 -0.26 -13.89
N THR A 58 8.01 -0.62 -14.45
CA THR A 58 6.82 0.22 -14.51
C THR A 58 6.12 0.27 -13.17
N VAL A 59 5.38 1.36 -12.91
CA VAL A 59 4.77 1.62 -11.61
C VAL A 59 3.36 1.02 -11.56
N PHE A 60 3.23 -0.12 -10.88
CA PHE A 60 1.96 -0.80 -10.65
C PHE A 60 1.27 -0.29 -9.39
N SER A 61 0.22 -0.99 -8.97
CA SER A 61 -0.63 -0.64 -7.85
C SER A 61 0.10 -0.57 -6.51
N GLY A 62 -0.52 0.12 -5.57
CA GLY A 62 -0.01 0.28 -4.22
C GLY A 62 -0.92 1.14 -3.35
N SER A 63 -0.37 1.77 -2.34
CA SER A 63 -1.07 2.67 -1.42
C SER A 63 -0.18 3.84 -0.99
N ALA A 64 -0.79 4.84 -0.35
CA ALA A 64 -0.05 5.96 0.22
C ALA A 64 -0.48 6.21 1.66
N VAL A 65 0.46 6.65 2.49
CA VAL A 65 0.26 6.94 3.92
C VAL A 65 0.96 8.25 4.31
N ILE A 66 0.54 8.83 5.44
CA ILE A 66 1.27 9.94 6.07
C ILE A 66 2.03 9.40 7.28
N ASP A 67 3.34 9.57 7.29
CA ASP A 67 4.22 9.20 8.39
C ASP A 67 4.32 10.34 9.41
N TYR A 68 3.25 10.50 10.21
CA TYR A 68 3.12 11.60 11.17
C TYR A 68 4.23 11.59 12.24
N ASP A 69 4.65 10.42 12.66
CA ASP A 69 5.65 10.23 13.72
C ASP A 69 7.09 10.18 13.17
N ASN A 70 7.24 10.40 11.85
CA ASN A 70 8.53 10.36 11.15
C ASN A 70 9.33 9.08 11.41
N THR A 71 8.64 7.96 11.47
CA THR A 71 9.22 6.63 11.71
C THR A 71 10.21 6.23 10.61
N SER A 72 9.93 6.65 9.37
CA SER A 72 10.79 6.43 8.21
C SER A 72 12.04 7.31 8.21
N GLY A 73 12.02 8.43 8.96
CA GLY A 73 13.07 9.43 8.91
C GLY A 73 13.10 10.25 7.62
N PHE A 74 12.03 10.20 6.78
CA PHE A 74 11.93 11.02 5.57
C PHE A 74 11.42 12.43 5.85
N GLY A 75 10.64 12.60 6.94
CA GLY A 75 10.14 13.90 7.38
C GLY A 75 11.26 14.87 7.72
N LYS A 76 11.04 16.15 7.48
CA LYS A 76 12.04 17.20 7.68
C LYS A 76 11.42 18.48 8.21
N ASN A 77 12.08 19.12 9.17
CA ASN A 77 11.65 20.41 9.75
C ASN A 77 10.23 20.38 10.32
N GLY A 78 9.82 19.26 10.93
CA GLY A 78 8.47 19.10 11.47
C GLY A 78 7.39 18.78 10.41
N ILE A 79 7.76 18.64 9.14
CA ILE A 79 6.84 18.25 8.06
C ILE A 79 6.87 16.72 7.97
N PRO A 80 5.73 16.01 8.20
CA PRO A 80 5.65 14.58 8.01
C PRO A 80 5.74 14.23 6.52
N ALA A 81 6.30 13.07 6.23
CA ALA A 81 6.38 12.60 4.85
C ALA A 81 5.06 11.94 4.42
N MET A 82 4.59 12.27 3.22
CA MET A 82 3.67 11.45 2.47
C MET A 82 4.48 10.35 1.80
N VAL A 83 4.18 9.08 2.09
CA VAL A 83 4.95 7.93 1.58
C VAL A 83 4.05 7.09 0.69
N ALA A 84 4.43 6.94 -0.56
CA ALA A 84 3.84 6.01 -1.52
C ALA A 84 4.57 4.67 -1.43
N ILE A 85 3.83 3.59 -1.33
CA ILE A 85 4.32 2.21 -1.38
C ILE A 85 3.69 1.58 -2.62
N TYR A 86 4.49 1.10 -3.55
CA TYR A 86 4.02 0.64 -4.85
C TYR A 86 4.78 -0.58 -5.35
N THR A 87 4.16 -1.31 -6.25
CA THR A 87 4.81 -2.39 -6.98
C THR A 87 5.54 -1.81 -8.19
N ALA A 88 6.81 -2.17 -8.35
CA ALA A 88 7.55 -1.99 -9.60
C ALA A 88 7.57 -3.32 -10.36
N ASP A 89 7.11 -3.31 -11.63
CA ASP A 89 7.00 -4.50 -12.48
C ASP A 89 7.99 -4.46 -13.63
N ASN A 90 8.78 -5.51 -13.74
CA ASN A 90 9.60 -5.77 -14.90
C ASN A 90 9.41 -7.22 -15.39
N PRO A 91 9.94 -7.61 -16.56
CA PRO A 91 9.73 -8.95 -17.11
C PRO A 91 10.14 -10.10 -16.17
N GLU A 92 11.08 -9.86 -15.26
CA GLU A 92 11.64 -10.90 -14.42
C GLU A 92 10.95 -11.02 -13.06
N LYS A 93 10.50 -9.90 -12.49
CA LYS A 93 9.96 -9.85 -11.12
C LYS A 93 9.11 -8.62 -10.87
N GLN A 94 8.27 -8.74 -9.85
CA GLN A 94 7.58 -7.65 -9.18
C GLN A 94 8.22 -7.43 -7.81
N VAL A 95 8.52 -6.19 -7.47
CA VAL A 95 9.13 -5.81 -6.20
C VAL A 95 8.38 -4.63 -5.59
N GLN A 96 8.44 -4.49 -4.27
CA GLN A 96 7.80 -3.36 -3.61
C GLN A 96 8.82 -2.25 -3.39
N CYS A 97 8.45 -1.05 -3.82
CA CYS A 97 9.26 0.15 -3.73
C CYS A 97 8.53 1.24 -2.96
N ILE A 98 9.28 2.22 -2.46
CA ILE A 98 8.73 3.40 -1.80
C ILE A 98 9.27 4.69 -2.41
N ALA A 99 8.42 5.71 -2.39
CA ALA A 99 8.78 7.09 -2.68
C ALA A 99 8.14 8.01 -1.65
N TYR A 100 8.68 9.19 -1.44
CA TYR A 100 8.14 10.13 -0.46
C TYR A 100 8.09 11.56 -1.00
N SER A 101 7.18 12.33 -0.43
CA SER A 101 6.97 13.75 -0.69
C SER A 101 6.93 14.54 0.61
N LEU A 102 7.46 15.76 0.60
CA LEU A 102 7.44 16.71 1.71
C LEU A 102 6.64 17.99 1.39
N ASP A 103 6.01 18.03 0.24
CA ASP A 103 5.28 19.18 -0.30
C ASP A 103 3.84 18.81 -0.74
N LYS A 104 3.19 17.96 0.05
CA LYS A 104 1.83 17.46 -0.23
C LYS A 104 1.72 16.78 -1.61
N GLY A 105 2.71 15.98 -1.96
CA GLY A 105 2.68 15.18 -3.19
C GLY A 105 2.97 15.96 -4.48
N ARG A 106 3.40 17.22 -4.42
CA ARG A 106 3.74 18.00 -5.63
C ARG A 106 5.03 17.52 -6.26
N THR A 107 6.00 17.09 -5.43
CA THR A 107 7.22 16.42 -5.89
C THR A 107 7.49 15.14 -5.11
N TRP A 108 8.11 14.16 -5.77
CA TRP A 108 8.37 12.85 -5.21
C TRP A 108 9.83 12.46 -5.34
N THR A 109 10.36 11.87 -4.29
CA THR A 109 11.71 11.31 -4.25
C THR A 109 11.63 9.81 -4.02
N LYS A 110 12.13 9.02 -4.95
CA LYS A 110 12.26 7.56 -4.79
C LYS A 110 13.32 7.24 -3.74
N TYR A 111 13.03 6.26 -2.89
CA TYR A 111 13.98 5.84 -1.86
C TYR A 111 15.17 5.12 -2.49
N LYS A 112 16.38 5.53 -2.14
CA LYS A 112 17.63 4.96 -2.70
C LYS A 112 17.87 3.51 -2.31
N GLY A 113 17.24 3.02 -1.24
CA GLY A 113 17.33 1.65 -0.78
C GLY A 113 16.24 0.73 -1.37
N ASN A 114 15.50 1.16 -2.40
CA ASN A 114 14.57 0.28 -3.11
C ASN A 114 15.30 -0.91 -3.77
N PRO A 115 14.63 -2.07 -3.90
CA PRO A 115 13.30 -2.36 -3.37
C PRO A 115 13.31 -2.63 -1.86
N VAL A 116 12.18 -2.34 -1.16
CA VAL A 116 12.01 -2.66 0.25
C VAL A 116 11.51 -4.10 0.49
N ILE A 117 10.87 -4.71 -0.52
CA ILE A 117 10.54 -6.15 -0.54
C ILE A 117 10.85 -6.72 -1.92
N ASP A 118 11.61 -7.81 -1.94
CA ASP A 118 11.80 -8.71 -3.08
C ASP A 118 11.57 -10.15 -2.60
N SER A 119 10.36 -10.64 -2.84
CA SER A 119 9.91 -11.95 -2.36
C SER A 119 9.89 -13.04 -3.44
N LYS A 120 10.39 -12.75 -4.66
CA LYS A 120 10.42 -13.71 -5.76
C LYS A 120 11.08 -15.04 -5.37
N ALA A 121 12.23 -14.99 -4.72
CA ALA A 121 12.97 -16.19 -4.32
C ALA A 121 12.20 -16.99 -3.24
N LYS A 122 11.57 -16.30 -2.29
CA LYS A 122 10.77 -16.91 -1.22
C LYS A 122 9.60 -17.72 -1.77
N TRP A 123 8.87 -17.17 -2.73
CA TRP A 123 7.66 -17.78 -3.26
C TRP A 123 7.85 -18.56 -4.56
N ASN A 124 9.06 -18.49 -5.16
CA ASN A 124 9.32 -18.97 -6.53
C ASN A 124 8.24 -18.49 -7.52
N SER A 125 7.84 -17.25 -7.38
CA SER A 125 6.79 -16.59 -8.18
C SER A 125 7.16 -15.14 -8.39
N LYS A 126 6.80 -14.59 -9.56
CA LYS A 126 6.87 -13.16 -9.78
C LYS A 126 5.60 -12.43 -9.33
N ASP A 127 4.51 -13.15 -9.02
CA ASP A 127 3.24 -12.55 -8.61
C ASP A 127 3.33 -12.05 -7.16
N THR A 128 3.79 -10.79 -7.00
CA THR A 128 3.92 -10.10 -5.73
C THR A 128 3.64 -8.61 -5.95
N ARG A 129 2.39 -8.18 -5.68
CA ARG A 129 1.91 -6.85 -6.01
C ARG A 129 0.81 -6.32 -5.13
N ASP A 130 0.43 -5.06 -5.36
CA ASP A 130 -0.69 -4.37 -4.75
C ASP A 130 -0.53 -4.19 -3.22
N PRO A 131 0.57 -3.58 -2.72
CA PRO A 131 0.77 -3.40 -1.28
C PRO A 131 -0.26 -2.43 -0.70
N LYS A 132 -1.02 -2.89 0.29
CA LYS A 132 -1.87 -2.07 1.15
C LYS A 132 -1.19 -1.85 2.46
N VAL A 133 -0.87 -0.60 2.80
CA VAL A 133 -0.15 -0.23 4.02
C VAL A 133 -1.01 0.67 4.89
N PHE A 134 -0.96 0.45 6.21
CA PHE A 134 -1.59 1.30 7.21
C PHE A 134 -0.83 1.25 8.55
N TRP A 135 -1.05 2.26 9.38
CA TRP A 135 -0.53 2.26 10.75
C TRP A 135 -1.47 1.50 11.68
N HIS A 136 -0.98 0.44 12.30
CA HIS A 136 -1.73 -0.33 13.29
C HIS A 136 -1.42 0.20 14.69
N LYS A 137 -2.28 1.10 15.16
CA LYS A 137 -2.09 1.80 16.43
C LYS A 137 -1.89 0.87 17.64
N PRO A 138 -2.64 -0.24 17.79
CA PRO A 138 -2.47 -1.12 18.96
C PRO A 138 -1.08 -1.75 19.06
N SER A 139 -0.42 -2.06 17.94
CA SER A 139 0.93 -2.63 17.94
C SER A 139 2.04 -1.58 17.79
N GLY A 140 1.71 -0.33 17.45
CA GLY A 140 2.71 0.70 17.14
C GLY A 140 3.57 0.35 15.93
N LYS A 141 2.99 -0.32 14.92
CA LYS A 141 3.69 -0.80 13.73
C LYS A 141 2.96 -0.40 12.44
N TRP A 142 3.70 -0.24 11.37
CA TRP A 142 3.17 -0.30 10.03
C TRP A 142 2.82 -1.74 9.67
N VAL A 143 1.69 -1.93 9.04
CA VAL A 143 1.24 -3.22 8.51
C VAL A 143 1.11 -3.12 7.01
N MET A 144 1.63 -4.10 6.30
CA MET A 144 1.41 -4.28 4.87
C MET A 144 0.68 -5.59 4.62
N VAL A 145 -0.38 -5.52 3.82
CA VAL A 145 -0.99 -6.70 3.20
C VAL A 145 -0.58 -6.67 1.73
N LEU A 146 0.02 -7.75 1.27
CA LEU A 146 0.61 -7.86 -0.06
C LEU A 146 0.07 -9.11 -0.75
N ASN A 147 -0.43 -8.97 -1.99
CA ASN A 147 -0.74 -10.14 -2.81
C ASN A 147 0.56 -10.84 -3.20
N GLU A 148 0.68 -12.11 -2.83
CA GLU A 148 1.82 -12.95 -3.14
C GLU A 148 1.36 -14.35 -3.52
N ARG A 149 1.79 -14.82 -4.68
CA ARG A 149 1.56 -16.18 -5.17
C ARG A 149 0.06 -16.55 -5.21
N ASP A 150 -0.46 -17.23 -4.18
CA ASP A 150 -1.79 -17.83 -4.08
C ASP A 150 -2.65 -17.24 -2.94
N GLY A 151 -2.25 -16.05 -2.45
CA GLY A 151 -2.95 -15.41 -1.34
C GLY A 151 -2.41 -14.06 -0.96
N HIS A 152 -2.73 -13.64 0.25
CA HIS A 152 -2.26 -12.39 0.83
C HIS A 152 -1.29 -12.66 1.97
N SER A 153 -0.11 -12.02 1.92
CA SER A 153 0.87 -12.03 3.00
C SER A 153 0.75 -10.79 3.86
N ILE A 154 0.99 -10.96 5.15
CA ILE A 154 1.03 -9.86 6.12
C ILE A 154 2.48 -9.65 6.53
N TYR A 155 2.90 -8.39 6.51
CA TYR A 155 4.19 -7.92 6.97
C TYR A 155 4.00 -6.81 7.99
N ASN A 156 4.99 -6.63 8.88
CA ASN A 156 5.08 -5.45 9.74
C ASN A 156 6.40 -4.71 9.58
N SER A 157 6.42 -3.45 9.96
CA SER A 157 7.61 -2.59 9.93
C SER A 157 7.56 -1.53 11.01
N ASP A 158 8.71 -1.16 11.55
CA ASP A 158 8.86 0.01 12.42
C ASP A 158 9.07 1.30 11.63
N ASN A 159 9.45 1.23 10.34
CA ASN A 159 10.03 2.37 9.62
C ASN A 159 9.68 2.44 8.12
N LEU A 160 8.72 1.65 7.63
CA LEU A 160 8.31 1.57 6.21
C LEU A 160 9.41 1.06 5.24
N LYS A 161 10.60 0.79 5.70
CA LYS A 161 11.76 0.38 4.88
C LYS A 161 12.14 -1.07 5.10
N ASP A 162 12.12 -1.50 6.36
CA ASP A 162 12.50 -2.85 6.76
C ASP A 162 11.23 -3.61 7.17
N TRP A 163 10.91 -4.66 6.44
CA TRP A 163 9.66 -5.41 6.58
C TRP A 163 9.91 -6.83 7.08
N THR A 164 9.20 -7.21 8.13
CA THR A 164 9.19 -8.56 8.67
C THR A 164 7.93 -9.29 8.22
N PHE A 165 8.09 -10.48 7.65
CA PHE A 165 6.98 -11.36 7.28
C PHE A 165 6.34 -11.96 8.54
N GLU A 166 5.01 -11.94 8.61
CA GLU A 166 4.23 -12.49 9.72
C GLU A 166 3.45 -13.74 9.33
N SER A 167 2.63 -13.65 8.29
CA SER A 167 1.75 -14.74 7.89
C SER A 167 1.36 -14.67 6.43
N HIS A 168 0.82 -15.79 5.90
CA HIS A 168 0.26 -15.89 4.57
C HIS A 168 -1.09 -16.58 4.63
N ILE A 169 -2.10 -15.99 3.99
CA ILE A 169 -3.48 -16.47 3.96
C ILE A 169 -3.82 -16.77 2.51
N THR A 170 -4.08 -18.03 2.20
CA THR A 170 -4.42 -18.48 0.84
C THR A 170 -5.86 -18.20 0.46
N GLY A 171 -6.17 -18.24 -0.85
CA GLY A 171 -7.54 -18.11 -1.35
C GLY A 171 -7.98 -16.68 -1.66
N PHE A 172 -7.06 -15.73 -1.59
CA PHE A 172 -7.24 -14.35 -2.03
C PHE A 172 -6.42 -14.06 -3.29
N TRP A 173 -6.85 -13.06 -4.05
CA TRP A 173 -6.19 -12.65 -5.28
C TRP A 173 -6.25 -11.15 -5.46
N GLU A 174 -5.11 -10.52 -5.76
CA GLU A 174 -4.92 -9.09 -6.05
C GLU A 174 -5.63 -8.09 -5.12
N CYS A 175 -5.20 -6.83 -5.17
CA CYS A 175 -5.85 -5.69 -4.54
C CYS A 175 -6.28 -5.94 -3.09
N PRO A 176 -5.34 -6.36 -2.20
CA PRO A 176 -5.68 -6.63 -0.81
C PRO A 176 -6.18 -5.38 -0.10
N GLU A 177 -7.20 -5.55 0.73
CA GLU A 177 -7.67 -4.55 1.68
C GLU A 177 -7.81 -5.20 3.06
N LEU A 178 -7.39 -4.47 4.08
CA LEU A 178 -7.55 -4.87 5.48
C LEU A 178 -7.89 -3.63 6.30
N PHE A 179 -9.05 -3.64 6.94
CA PHE A 179 -9.55 -2.50 7.72
C PHE A 179 -10.53 -2.94 8.78
N GLU A 180 -10.74 -2.09 9.77
CA GLU A 180 -11.64 -2.33 10.89
C GLU A 180 -13.00 -1.62 10.67
N LEU A 181 -14.10 -2.31 10.95
CA LEU A 181 -15.45 -1.76 10.88
C LEU A 181 -16.23 -2.02 12.15
N PRO A 182 -17.08 -1.07 12.58
CA PRO A 182 -18.03 -1.27 13.67
C PRO A 182 -19.15 -2.21 13.22
N VAL A 183 -19.51 -3.16 14.08
CA VAL A 183 -20.67 -4.05 13.90
C VAL A 183 -21.93 -3.28 14.31
N ASP A 184 -22.91 -3.19 13.40
CA ASP A 184 -24.18 -2.48 13.60
C ASP A 184 -24.02 -1.03 14.09
N GLY A 185 -22.93 -0.39 13.66
CA GLY A 185 -22.60 0.98 14.05
C GLY A 185 -22.05 1.14 15.48
N ASN A 186 -21.90 0.04 16.21
CA ASN A 186 -21.34 0.05 17.57
C ASN A 186 -19.81 0.11 17.52
N LYS A 187 -19.23 1.26 17.89
CA LYS A 187 -17.78 1.51 17.88
C LYS A 187 -16.99 0.69 18.91
N ASP A 188 -17.66 0.15 19.94
CA ASP A 188 -17.04 -0.68 20.95
C ASP A 188 -17.05 -2.19 20.57
N ASN A 189 -17.73 -2.53 19.48
CA ASN A 189 -17.75 -3.86 18.91
C ASN A 189 -17.31 -3.78 17.43
N THR A 190 -16.05 -4.03 17.17
CA THR A 190 -15.48 -3.94 15.83
C THR A 190 -15.03 -5.30 15.32
N LYS A 191 -14.96 -5.42 14.00
CA LYS A 191 -14.37 -6.56 13.28
C LYS A 191 -13.44 -6.06 12.21
N TRP A 192 -12.36 -6.79 12.02
CA TRP A 192 -11.48 -6.61 10.88
C TRP A 192 -12.04 -7.35 9.67
N VAL A 193 -11.94 -6.69 8.53
CA VAL A 193 -12.37 -7.21 7.22
C VAL A 193 -11.15 -7.29 6.34
N MET A 194 -10.85 -8.48 5.83
CA MET A 194 -9.88 -8.70 4.77
C MET A 194 -10.63 -9.10 3.50
N TYR A 195 -10.29 -8.49 2.37
CA TYR A 195 -10.79 -8.93 1.06
C TYR A 195 -9.77 -8.63 -0.05
N GLY A 196 -10.03 -9.14 -1.24
CA GLY A 196 -9.26 -8.91 -2.45
C GLY A 196 -10.12 -9.00 -3.71
N ALA A 197 -9.51 -8.91 -4.87
CA ALA A 197 -10.20 -8.98 -6.17
C ALA A 197 -10.85 -10.35 -6.44
N SER A 198 -10.56 -11.37 -5.63
CA SER A 198 -11.22 -12.68 -5.67
C SER A 198 -12.74 -12.65 -5.41
N GLY A 199 -13.26 -11.53 -4.88
CA GLY A 199 -14.67 -11.40 -4.51
C GLY A 199 -15.04 -12.12 -3.22
N THR A 200 -14.06 -12.71 -2.53
CA THR A 200 -14.20 -13.32 -1.20
C THR A 200 -13.75 -12.36 -0.11
N TYR A 201 -14.27 -12.53 1.09
CA TYR A 201 -13.82 -11.77 2.26
C TYR A 201 -13.74 -12.66 3.50
N MET A 202 -12.96 -12.20 4.47
CA MET A 202 -12.82 -12.81 5.79
C MET A 202 -13.12 -11.77 6.86
N LEU A 203 -13.84 -12.19 7.90
CA LEU A 203 -14.12 -11.37 9.09
C LEU A 203 -13.43 -12.00 10.30
N GLY A 204 -12.83 -11.16 11.13
CA GLY A 204 -12.15 -11.69 12.33
C GLY A 204 -11.64 -10.61 13.27
N VAL A 205 -10.68 -11.02 14.06
CA VAL A 205 -9.86 -10.15 14.92
C VAL A 205 -8.47 -10.11 14.29
N PHE A 206 -7.90 -8.93 14.18
CA PHE A 206 -6.53 -8.76 13.72
C PHE A 206 -5.62 -8.45 14.90
N CYS A 207 -4.56 -9.25 15.06
CA CYS A 207 -3.55 -9.05 16.08
C CYS A 207 -2.16 -9.38 15.54
N LEU A 208 -1.22 -8.45 15.67
CA LEU A 208 0.18 -8.66 15.29
C LEU A 208 1.04 -9.29 16.40
N LEU A 209 0.49 -9.44 17.62
CA LEU A 209 1.26 -9.83 18.79
C LEU A 209 1.26 -11.32 19.09
N TYR A 210 0.58 -12.14 18.30
CA TYR A 210 0.54 -13.60 18.49
C TYR A 210 1.35 -14.32 17.43
N THR A 211 2.62 -14.43 17.68
CA THR A 211 3.53 -15.30 16.90
C THR A 211 3.82 -16.56 17.71
N SER A 212 2.92 -17.41 18.03
CA SER A 212 3.25 -18.83 18.32
C SER A 212 2.13 -19.74 18.82
N ASP A 213 1.02 -19.28 19.42
CA ASP A 213 0.13 -20.22 20.11
C ASP A 213 -1.38 -20.15 19.74
N ALA A 214 -1.76 -19.50 18.65
CA ALA A 214 -3.18 -19.44 18.22
C ALA A 214 -3.61 -20.62 17.33
N ALA A 215 -2.78 -21.62 17.13
CA ALA A 215 -3.09 -22.78 16.28
C ALA A 215 -3.75 -23.96 17.03
N ASP A 216 -3.88 -23.91 18.36
CA ASP A 216 -4.35 -25.02 19.18
C ASP A 216 -5.75 -24.83 19.83
N GLU A 217 -6.48 -23.76 19.51
CA GLU A 217 -7.87 -23.61 20.00
C GLU A 217 -8.86 -23.31 18.85
N LEU A 218 -9.15 -24.33 18.02
CA LEU A 218 -10.38 -24.46 17.26
C LEU A 218 -10.85 -25.92 17.29
#